data_02b4bd9c93443ed047aa8643cf475800
#
_entry.id   02b4bd9c93443ed047aa8643cf475800
#
_cell.length_a   1.000
_cell.length_b   1.000
_cell.length_c   1.000
_cell.angle_alpha   90.00
_cell.angle_beta   90.00
_cell.angle_gamma   90.00
#
_symmetry.space_group_name_H-M   'P 1'
#
loop_
_entity.id
_entity.type
_entity.pdbx_description
1 polymer ?
#
loop_
_entity_poly.entity_id
_entity_poly.type
_entity_poly.pdbx_seq_one_letter_code
_entity_poly.pdbx_strand_id
1 'polypeptide(L)'
;MAIKTILIIEDDRFIGEMYVRSLKKAAYDVDWMVDGNDGLIAARNKDYDLILLDVMLPERRGSEILDALRGGTEDLIPHSKVIVLTNFEQDDESRMAMEKHADAYLIKAEITPSKLLTVIEQLDKTE
;
A
#
# COMPACT_ATOMS: atom_id res chain seq x y z
N MET A 1 11.37 -11.21 -8.77
CA MET A 1 10.29 -10.98 -9.75
C MET A 1 10.02 -9.47 -9.83
N ALA A 2 9.87 -8.91 -11.03
CA ALA A 2 9.67 -7.48 -11.18
C ALA A 2 8.26 -7.05 -10.76
N ILE A 3 8.16 -5.93 -10.04
CA ILE A 3 6.88 -5.32 -9.71
C ILE A 3 6.32 -4.70 -10.99
N LYS A 4 5.09 -5.09 -11.36
CA LYS A 4 4.41 -4.58 -12.55
C LYS A 4 3.04 -4.01 -12.24
N THR A 5 2.29 -4.66 -11.33
CA THR A 5 0.92 -4.28 -11.00
C THR A 5 0.86 -3.71 -9.59
N ILE A 6 0.20 -2.57 -9.45
CA ILE A 6 0.12 -1.84 -8.18
C ILE A 6 -1.34 -1.51 -7.89
N LEU A 7 -1.78 -1.84 -6.68
CA LEU A 7 -3.07 -1.40 -6.16
C LEU A 7 -2.83 -0.24 -5.20
N ILE A 8 -3.52 0.86 -5.40
CA ILE A 8 -3.50 2.00 -4.47
C ILE A 8 -4.83 2.03 -3.73
N ILE A 9 -4.76 2.09 -2.39
CA ILE A 9 -5.93 2.27 -1.55
C ILE A 9 -5.74 3.60 -0.82
N GLU A 10 -6.38 4.66 -1.33
CA GLU A 10 -6.19 6.04 -0.90
C GLU A 10 -7.48 6.82 -1.11
N ASP A 11 -8.00 7.44 -0.06
CA ASP A 11 -9.25 8.21 -0.14
C ASP A 11 -9.07 9.65 -0.61
N ASP A 12 -7.90 10.24 -0.44
CA ASP A 12 -7.61 11.59 -0.91
C ASP A 12 -7.42 11.56 -2.42
N ARG A 13 -8.36 12.17 -3.14
CA ARG A 13 -8.36 12.14 -4.60
C ARG A 13 -7.17 12.87 -5.21
N PHE A 14 -6.74 13.96 -4.59
CA PHE A 14 -5.58 14.71 -5.07
C PHE A 14 -4.29 13.89 -4.95
N ILE A 15 -4.08 13.29 -3.79
CA ILE A 15 -2.91 12.46 -3.53
C ILE A 15 -2.95 11.19 -4.38
N GLY A 16 -4.12 10.54 -4.45
CA GLY A 16 -4.29 9.34 -5.25
C GLY A 16 -4.00 9.57 -6.73
N GLU A 17 -4.51 10.67 -7.29
CA GLU A 17 -4.23 11.03 -8.69
C GLU A 17 -2.75 11.27 -8.94
N MET A 18 -2.06 11.90 -7.99
CA MET A 18 -0.64 12.15 -8.08
C MET A 18 0.14 10.83 -8.15
N TYR A 19 -0.18 9.90 -7.27
CA TYR A 19 0.47 8.59 -7.27
C TYR A 19 0.17 7.83 -8.56
N VAL A 20 -1.09 7.79 -8.99
CA VAL A 20 -1.49 7.09 -10.21
C VAL A 20 -0.72 7.64 -11.40
N ARG A 21 -0.67 8.96 -11.53
CA ARG A 21 0.04 9.62 -12.64
C ARG A 21 1.52 9.27 -12.66
N SER A 22 2.16 9.38 -11.49
CA SER A 22 3.59 9.11 -11.37
C SER A 22 3.93 7.66 -11.67
N LEU A 23 3.12 6.74 -11.18
CA LEU A 23 3.38 5.31 -11.36
C LEU A 23 3.09 4.85 -12.78
N LYS A 24 2.03 5.36 -13.40
CA LYS A 24 1.74 5.06 -14.81
C LYS A 24 2.83 5.61 -15.73
N LYS A 25 3.36 6.79 -15.41
CA LYS A 25 4.47 7.38 -16.16
C LYS A 25 5.72 6.51 -16.06
N ALA A 26 5.89 5.80 -14.97
CA ALA A 26 6.99 4.87 -14.78
C ALA A 26 6.70 3.46 -15.32
N ALA A 27 5.62 3.31 -16.07
CA ALA A 27 5.21 2.09 -16.76
C ALA A 27 4.64 0.99 -15.87
N TYR A 28 4.13 1.32 -14.69
CA TYR A 28 3.40 0.37 -13.86
C TYR A 28 1.92 0.33 -14.26
N ASP A 29 1.29 -0.84 -14.11
CA ASP A 29 -0.16 -0.98 -14.19
C ASP A 29 -0.74 -0.65 -12.83
N VAL A 30 -1.67 0.32 -12.78
CA VAL A 30 -2.17 0.84 -11.52
C VAL A 30 -3.69 0.76 -11.47
N ASP A 31 -4.21 0.17 -10.39
CA ASP A 31 -5.62 0.24 -10.03
C ASP A 31 -5.71 1.07 -8.74
N TRP A 32 -6.76 1.88 -8.62
CA TRP A 32 -6.93 2.75 -7.47
C TRP A 32 -8.34 2.62 -6.89
N MET A 33 -8.41 2.32 -5.60
CA MET A 33 -9.65 2.27 -4.82
C MET A 33 -9.65 3.38 -3.80
N VAL A 34 -10.77 4.08 -3.68
CA VAL A 34 -10.88 5.27 -2.80
C VAL A 34 -11.33 4.95 -1.38
N ASP A 35 -11.85 3.76 -1.14
CA ASP A 35 -12.23 3.35 0.21
C ASP A 35 -11.67 1.99 0.58
N GLY A 36 -11.66 1.72 1.89
CA GLY A 36 -11.05 0.53 2.42
C GLY A 36 -11.77 -0.76 2.06
N ASN A 37 -13.09 -0.72 1.93
CA ASN A 37 -13.85 -1.93 1.58
C ASN A 37 -13.58 -2.36 0.14
N ASP A 38 -13.62 -1.41 -0.79
CA ASP A 38 -13.29 -1.69 -2.19
C ASP A 38 -11.84 -2.12 -2.33
N GLY A 39 -10.95 -1.52 -1.55
CA GLY A 39 -9.54 -1.88 -1.53
C GLY A 39 -9.32 -3.31 -1.07
N LEU A 40 -10.00 -3.71 0.00
CA LEU A 40 -9.90 -5.09 0.51
C LEU A 40 -10.40 -6.10 -0.52
N ILE A 41 -11.54 -5.81 -1.14
CA ILE A 41 -12.10 -6.67 -2.18
C ILE A 41 -11.13 -6.81 -3.36
N ALA A 42 -10.59 -5.68 -3.83
CA ALA A 42 -9.65 -5.68 -4.94
C ALA A 42 -8.39 -6.49 -4.62
N ALA A 43 -7.84 -6.31 -3.42
CA ALA A 43 -6.63 -7.02 -2.99
C ALA A 43 -6.82 -8.53 -2.94
N ARG A 44 -8.03 -8.98 -2.61
CA ARG A 44 -8.35 -10.42 -2.52
C ARG A 44 -8.68 -11.04 -3.86
N ASN A 45 -9.15 -10.25 -4.82
CA ASN A 45 -9.64 -10.77 -6.10
C ASN A 45 -8.59 -10.78 -7.21
N LYS A 46 -7.49 -10.06 -7.03
CA LYS A 46 -6.44 -9.98 -8.04
C LYS A 46 -5.07 -10.02 -7.35
N ASP A 47 -4.12 -10.72 -7.92
CA ASP A 47 -2.76 -10.77 -7.41
C ASP A 47 -2.01 -9.52 -7.87
N TYR A 48 -1.90 -8.54 -6.99
CA TYR A 48 -1.06 -7.37 -7.23
C TYR A 48 0.35 -7.64 -6.75
N ASP A 49 1.33 -7.12 -7.47
CA ASP A 49 2.72 -7.22 -7.03
C ASP A 49 3.00 -6.30 -5.85
N LEU A 50 2.30 -5.17 -5.78
CA LEU A 50 2.47 -4.17 -4.74
C LEU A 50 1.13 -3.55 -4.37
N ILE A 51 0.93 -3.32 -3.07
CA ILE A 51 -0.24 -2.60 -2.55
C ILE A 51 0.26 -1.38 -1.77
N LEU A 52 -0.19 -0.18 -2.16
CA LEU A 52 0.02 1.04 -1.41
C LEU A 52 -1.22 1.27 -0.55
N LEU A 53 -1.07 1.21 0.75
CA LEU A 53 -2.19 1.21 1.69
C LEU A 53 -2.14 2.42 2.62
N ASP A 54 -3.11 3.31 2.49
CA ASP A 54 -3.31 4.43 3.41
C ASP A 54 -3.89 3.90 4.73
N VAL A 55 -3.36 4.36 5.85
CA VAL A 55 -3.83 3.97 7.18
C VAL A 55 -5.16 4.63 7.53
N MET A 56 -5.34 5.88 7.12
CA MET A 56 -6.50 6.69 7.50
C MET A 56 -7.55 6.70 6.40
N LEU A 57 -8.27 5.59 6.29
CA LEU A 57 -9.32 5.43 5.29
C LEU A 57 -10.70 5.58 5.91
N PRO A 58 -11.71 6.08 5.16
CA PRO A 58 -13.09 6.04 5.63
C PRO A 58 -13.59 4.60 5.67
N GLU A 59 -14.56 4.34 6.52
CA GLU A 59 -15.23 3.05 6.69
C GLU A 59 -14.35 1.96 7.29
N ARG A 60 -13.11 1.79 6.82
CA ARG A 60 -12.23 0.74 7.30
C ARG A 60 -10.79 1.25 7.33
N ARG A 61 -10.15 1.17 8.49
CA ARG A 61 -8.76 1.61 8.65
C ARG A 61 -7.79 0.71 7.91
N GLY A 62 -6.66 1.26 7.47
CA GLY A 62 -5.61 0.50 6.81
C GLY A 62 -5.09 -0.65 7.65
N SER A 63 -4.96 -0.45 8.97
CA SER A 63 -4.53 -1.51 9.88
C SER A 63 -5.50 -2.69 9.90
N GLU A 64 -6.80 -2.42 9.82
CA GLU A 64 -7.82 -3.46 9.76
C GLU A 64 -7.75 -4.24 8.44
N ILE A 65 -7.50 -3.52 7.34
CA ILE A 65 -7.34 -4.16 6.03
C ILE A 65 -6.13 -5.09 6.03
N LEU A 66 -5.01 -4.60 6.53
CA LEU A 66 -3.78 -5.38 6.58
C LEU A 66 -3.95 -6.62 7.47
N ASP A 67 -4.61 -6.46 8.60
CA ASP A 67 -4.92 -7.56 9.50
C ASP A 67 -5.84 -8.58 8.83
N ALA A 68 -6.85 -8.13 8.09
CA ALA A 68 -7.74 -9.02 7.35
C ALA A 68 -7.00 -9.81 6.28
N LEU A 69 -5.96 -9.24 5.68
CA LEU A 69 -5.19 -9.89 4.62
C LEU A 69 -4.06 -10.78 5.15
N ARG A 70 -3.41 -10.39 6.25
CA ARG A 70 -2.22 -11.07 6.77
C ARG A 70 -2.23 -11.41 8.24
N GLY A 71 -3.23 -10.98 8.99
CA GLY A 71 -3.28 -11.17 10.45
C GLY A 71 -3.75 -12.54 10.92
N GLY A 72 -4.28 -13.35 10.01
CA GLY A 72 -4.79 -14.69 10.33
C GLY A 72 -3.70 -15.76 10.25
N THR A 73 -4.14 -17.01 10.23
CA THR A 73 -3.24 -18.17 10.12
C THR A 73 -2.68 -18.34 8.70
N GLU A 74 -3.31 -17.69 7.73
CA GLU A 74 -2.93 -17.78 6.32
C GLU A 74 -2.76 -16.39 5.74
N ASP A 75 -1.69 -16.19 5.00
CA ASP A 75 -1.47 -14.95 4.26
C ASP A 75 -2.31 -15.00 2.98
N LEU A 76 -3.32 -14.13 2.88
CA LEU A 76 -4.23 -14.10 1.73
C LEU A 76 -3.62 -13.41 0.51
N ILE A 77 -2.49 -12.71 0.69
CA ILE A 77 -1.79 -12.01 -0.38
C ILE A 77 -0.30 -12.36 -0.40
N PRO A 78 0.04 -13.66 -0.50
CA PRO A 78 1.44 -14.09 -0.35
C PRO A 78 2.38 -13.57 -1.42
N HIS A 79 1.86 -13.15 -2.57
CA HIS A 79 2.67 -12.64 -3.68
C HIS A 79 2.74 -11.11 -3.72
N SER A 80 2.06 -10.43 -2.83
CA SER A 80 2.01 -8.97 -2.81
C SER A 80 2.94 -8.39 -1.76
N LYS A 81 3.70 -7.36 -2.13
CA LYS A 81 4.39 -6.52 -1.16
C LYS A 81 3.44 -5.40 -0.74
N VAL A 82 3.58 -4.90 0.48
CA VAL A 82 2.71 -3.85 1.01
C VAL A 82 3.56 -2.70 1.53
N ILE A 83 3.25 -1.50 1.06
CA ILE A 83 3.78 -0.26 1.61
C ILE A 83 2.64 0.45 2.33
N VAL A 84 2.80 0.66 3.64
CA VAL A 84 1.83 1.40 4.44
C VAL A 84 2.17 2.88 4.41
N LEU A 85 1.19 3.71 4.13
CA LEU A 85 1.32 5.17 4.07
C LEU A 85 0.51 5.81 5.17
N THR A 86 1.12 6.72 5.94
CA THR A 86 0.45 7.41 7.04
C THR A 86 0.72 8.91 6.99
N ASN A 87 -0.21 9.72 7.48
CA ASN A 87 -0.06 11.17 7.54
C ASN A 87 0.85 11.63 8.67
N PHE A 88 1.02 10.80 9.69
CA PHE A 88 1.80 11.15 10.88
C PHE A 88 2.36 9.89 11.51
N GLU A 89 3.36 10.06 12.37
CA GLU A 89 3.89 8.94 13.13
C GLU A 89 2.82 8.44 14.10
N GLN A 90 2.62 7.14 14.11
CA GLN A 90 1.72 6.51 15.05
C GLN A 90 2.50 6.13 16.32
N ASP A 91 1.77 5.79 17.39
CA ASP A 91 2.43 5.29 18.58
C ASP A 91 3.20 3.99 18.25
N ASP A 92 4.16 3.66 19.09
CA ASP A 92 5.05 2.53 18.84
C ASP A 92 4.31 1.21 18.69
N GLU A 93 3.26 1.01 19.46
CA GLU A 93 2.48 -0.23 19.42
C GLU A 93 1.75 -0.39 18.07
N SER A 94 1.06 0.65 17.62
CA SER A 94 0.35 0.64 16.32
C SER A 94 1.31 0.48 15.16
N ARG A 95 2.43 1.19 15.21
CA ARG A 95 3.45 1.13 14.17
C ARG A 95 4.08 -0.26 14.08
N MET A 96 4.43 -0.85 15.22
CA MET A 96 5.00 -2.19 15.25
C MET A 96 4.03 -3.25 14.72
N ALA A 97 2.75 -3.12 15.07
CA ALA A 97 1.73 -4.03 14.56
C ALA A 97 1.63 -3.98 13.05
N MET A 98 1.69 -2.79 12.46
CA MET A 98 1.64 -2.64 11.01
C MET A 98 2.93 -3.06 10.32
N GLU A 99 4.07 -2.71 10.87
CA GLU A 99 5.37 -3.09 10.30
C GLU A 99 5.56 -4.61 10.25
N LYS A 100 4.94 -5.33 11.16
CA LYS A 100 4.99 -6.79 11.19
C LYS A 100 4.43 -7.42 9.92
N HIS A 101 3.43 -6.78 9.31
CA HIS A 101 2.74 -7.31 8.12
C HIS A 101 3.02 -6.51 6.85
N ALA A 102 3.72 -5.41 6.95
CA ALA A 102 4.05 -4.56 5.81
C ALA A 102 5.53 -4.71 5.43
N ASP A 103 5.84 -4.49 4.15
CA ASP A 103 7.22 -4.53 3.66
C ASP A 103 7.91 -3.17 3.81
N ALA A 104 7.13 -2.10 3.86
CA ALA A 104 7.65 -0.76 4.14
C ALA A 104 6.56 0.09 4.82
N TYR A 105 7.00 1.08 5.57
CA TYR A 105 6.15 2.00 6.31
C TYR A 105 6.66 3.42 6.06
N LEU A 106 5.84 4.26 5.45
CA LEU A 106 6.26 5.60 5.02
C LEU A 106 5.30 6.67 5.55
N ILE A 107 5.85 7.84 5.85
CA ILE A 107 5.08 9.00 6.29
C ILE A 107 4.80 9.88 5.08
N LYS A 108 3.53 10.13 4.76
CA LYS A 108 3.10 10.87 3.57
C LYS A 108 3.75 12.25 3.42
N ALA A 109 3.92 12.97 4.53
CA ALA A 109 4.52 14.31 4.50
C ALA A 109 5.98 14.29 4.04
N GLU A 110 6.65 13.16 4.13
CA GLU A 110 8.05 13.01 3.77
C GLU A 110 8.24 12.37 2.38
N ILE A 111 7.15 11.97 1.73
CA ILE A 111 7.21 11.27 0.45
C ILE A 111 6.99 12.23 -0.71
N THR A 112 7.91 12.17 -1.68
CA THR A 112 7.71 12.76 -3.00
C THR A 112 7.45 11.61 -3.98
N PRO A 113 6.89 11.88 -5.18
CA PRO A 113 6.76 10.83 -6.20
C PRO A 113 8.08 10.14 -6.51
N SER A 114 9.16 10.91 -6.57
CA SER A 114 10.50 10.39 -6.80
C SER A 114 10.95 9.43 -5.69
N LYS A 115 10.71 9.79 -4.44
CA LYS A 115 11.04 8.96 -3.28
C LYS A 115 10.25 7.65 -3.28
N LEU A 116 8.96 7.75 -3.60
CA LEU A 116 8.11 6.56 -3.69
C LEU A 116 8.63 5.59 -4.75
N LEU A 117 9.00 6.09 -5.93
CA LEU A 117 9.58 5.26 -6.99
C LEU A 117 10.87 4.59 -6.53
N THR A 118 11.71 5.29 -5.79
CA THR A 118 12.94 4.74 -5.25
C THR A 118 12.65 3.59 -4.28
N VAL A 119 11.69 3.75 -3.38
CA VAL A 119 11.31 2.69 -2.43
C VAL A 119 10.78 1.47 -3.17
N ILE A 120 9.94 1.67 -4.18
CA ILE A 120 9.40 0.58 -4.97
C ILE A 120 10.52 -0.18 -5.68
N GLU A 121 11.48 0.53 -6.27
CA GLU A 121 12.63 -0.10 -6.91
C GLU A 121 13.47 -0.92 -5.93
N GLN A 122 13.65 -0.42 -4.71
CA GLN A 122 14.37 -1.15 -3.66
C GLN A 122 13.65 -2.42 -3.26
N LEU A 123 12.32 -2.38 -3.11
CA LEU A 123 11.53 -3.57 -2.80
C LEU A 123 11.61 -4.59 -3.93
N ASP A 124 11.65 -4.13 -5.16
CA ASP A 124 11.76 -5.00 -6.34
C ASP A 124 13.07 -5.80 -6.33
N LYS A 125 14.11 -5.24 -5.74
CA LYS A 125 15.43 -5.88 -5.67
C LYS A 125 15.63 -6.81 -4.48
N THR A 126 14.72 -6.82 -3.51
CA THR A 126 14.89 -7.56 -2.26
C THR A 126 14.20 -8.93 -2.23
N GLU A 127 13.93 -9.51 -3.33
CA GLU A 127 13.32 -10.83 -3.37
C GLU A 127 14.20 -11.94 -2.83
#